data_1af9b9f6fcc3389d5ee19c3dfc466512
#
_entry.id   1af9b9f6fcc3389d5ee19c3dfc466512
#
_cell.length_a   1.000
_cell.length_b   1.000
_cell.length_c   1.000
_cell.angle_alpha   90.00
_cell.angle_beta   90.00
_cell.angle_gamma   90.00
#
_symmetry.space_group_name_H-M   'P 1'
#
loop_
_entity.id
_entity.type
_entity.pdbx_description
1 polymer ?
#
loop_
_entity_poly.entity_id
_entity_poly.type
_entity_poly.pdbx_seq_one_letter_code
_entity_poly.pdbx_strand_id
1 'polypeptide(L)'
;MKRLTIVYLIFVLSFAFIGCGKSYSDFPNQILSYYDSLGYEIPDYCQETLLDYKVQEALVKSTDENSFLRLDCCKSEKDAKDIYKRLKKNKNKNLKIKESTRNSRKYLSIKDTDSSYLVYQFGANIVVFWNYKDNESKATFLDCIDSLQ
;
A
#
# COMPACT_ATOMS: atom_id res chain seq x y z
N MET A 1 -12.49 -45.11 22.49
CA MET A 1 -11.27 -44.32 22.58
C MET A 1 -10.75 -43.76 21.23
N LYS A 2 -10.88 -44.45 20.08
CA LYS A 2 -10.38 -43.97 18.79
C LYS A 2 -11.07 -42.72 18.22
N ARG A 3 -12.32 -42.44 18.56
CA ARG A 3 -13.06 -41.25 18.05
C ARG A 3 -12.70 -39.96 18.72
N LEU A 4 -12.29 -39.98 20.00
CA LEU A 4 -11.90 -38.79 20.75
C LEU A 4 -10.53 -38.24 20.26
N THR A 5 -9.62 -39.14 19.87
CA THR A 5 -8.28 -38.79 19.38
C THR A 5 -8.33 -38.07 18.03
N ILE A 6 -9.27 -38.45 17.16
CA ILE A 6 -9.44 -37.82 15.83
C ILE A 6 -9.98 -36.40 15.97
N VAL A 7 -10.94 -36.15 16.88
CA VAL A 7 -11.51 -34.82 17.12
C VAL A 7 -10.44 -33.87 17.68
N TYR A 8 -9.59 -34.39 18.59
CA TYR A 8 -8.48 -33.61 19.16
C TYR A 8 -7.41 -33.25 18.10
N LEU A 9 -7.12 -34.17 17.18
CA LEU A 9 -6.17 -33.95 16.10
C LEU A 9 -6.67 -32.90 15.09
N ILE A 10 -7.97 -32.89 14.78
CA ILE A 10 -8.60 -31.88 13.91
C ILE A 10 -8.58 -30.51 14.59
N PHE A 11 -8.80 -30.45 15.90
CA PHE A 11 -8.78 -29.18 16.64
C PHE A 11 -7.37 -28.61 16.74
N VAL A 12 -6.33 -29.43 16.92
CA VAL A 12 -4.93 -28.98 16.95
C VAL A 12 -4.45 -28.55 15.57
N LEU A 13 -4.87 -29.22 14.51
CA LEU A 13 -4.56 -28.81 13.12
C LEU A 13 -5.24 -27.49 12.73
N SER A 14 -6.43 -27.18 13.27
CA SER A 14 -7.12 -25.92 13.03
C SER A 14 -6.39 -24.71 13.62
N PHE A 15 -5.64 -24.91 14.72
CA PHE A 15 -4.81 -23.82 15.32
C PHE A 15 -3.44 -23.65 14.65
N ALA A 16 -2.94 -24.65 13.93
CA ALA A 16 -1.67 -24.57 13.23
C ALA A 16 -1.72 -23.73 11.94
N PHE A 17 -2.93 -23.40 11.44
CA PHE A 17 -3.15 -22.52 10.27
C PHE A 17 -3.48 -21.07 10.65
N ILE A 18 -3.48 -20.70 11.92
CA ILE A 18 -3.36 -19.29 12.30
C ILE A 18 -1.88 -18.92 12.10
N GLY A 19 -1.42 -19.04 10.88
CA GLY A 19 -0.15 -18.51 10.46
C GLY A 19 -0.16 -17.01 10.72
N CYS A 20 0.89 -16.47 11.33
CA CYS A 20 1.22 -15.07 11.42
C CYS A 20 1.30 -14.43 10.02
N GLY A 21 0.21 -14.42 9.28
CA GLY A 21 0.01 -13.51 8.17
C GLY A 21 -0.23 -12.14 8.79
N LYS A 22 0.73 -11.22 8.67
CA LYS A 22 0.47 -9.82 8.99
C LYS A 22 -0.82 -9.44 8.27
N SER A 23 -1.87 -9.11 9.01
CA SER A 23 -3.11 -8.61 8.44
C SER A 23 -2.82 -7.20 7.93
N TYR A 24 -2.62 -7.09 6.62
CA TYR A 24 -2.46 -5.78 5.95
C TYR A 24 -3.79 -5.01 5.82
N SER A 25 -4.88 -5.54 6.37
CA SER A 25 -6.21 -4.92 6.28
C SER A 25 -6.30 -3.57 6.97
N ASP A 26 -5.44 -3.32 7.95
CA ASP A 26 -5.44 -2.10 8.76
C ASP A 26 -4.45 -1.01 8.28
N PHE A 27 -3.61 -1.29 7.29
CA PHE A 27 -2.62 -0.33 6.80
C PHE A 27 -3.20 0.98 6.28
N PRO A 28 -4.32 1.02 5.55
CA PRO A 28 -4.93 2.28 5.16
C PRO A 28 -5.26 3.16 6.37
N ASN A 29 -5.86 2.59 7.42
CA ASN A 29 -6.20 3.33 8.62
C ASN A 29 -4.97 3.80 9.38
N GLN A 30 -3.90 3.00 9.46
CA GLN A 30 -2.63 3.40 10.08
C GLN A 30 -2.00 4.59 9.34
N ILE A 31 -1.98 4.56 8.00
CA ILE A 31 -1.46 5.65 7.17
C ILE A 31 -2.32 6.92 7.36
N LEU A 32 -3.64 6.81 7.27
CA LEU A 32 -4.53 7.94 7.44
C LEU A 32 -4.41 8.55 8.84
N SER A 33 -4.36 7.73 9.90
CA SER A 33 -4.17 8.20 11.28
C SER A 33 -2.82 8.91 11.46
N TYR A 34 -1.76 8.45 10.79
CA TYR A 34 -0.47 9.10 10.82
C TYR A 34 -0.57 10.53 10.24
N TYR A 35 -1.17 10.69 9.06
CA TYR A 35 -1.32 11.99 8.41
C TYR A 35 -2.31 12.90 9.15
N ASP A 36 -3.40 12.37 9.70
CA ASP A 36 -4.33 13.10 10.56
C ASP A 36 -3.61 13.68 11.80
N SER A 37 -2.74 12.89 12.42
CA SER A 37 -1.93 13.35 13.57
C SER A 37 -0.98 14.51 13.25
N LEU A 38 -0.63 14.68 11.96
CA LEU A 38 0.16 15.80 11.45
C LEU A 38 -0.68 16.99 10.99
N GLY A 39 -2.02 16.91 11.13
CA GLY A 39 -2.96 17.98 10.77
C GLY A 39 -3.34 18.03 9.29
N TYR A 40 -3.12 16.94 8.53
CA TYR A 40 -3.60 16.86 7.16
C TYR A 40 -5.10 16.60 7.11
N GLU A 41 -5.77 17.19 6.14
CA GLU A 41 -7.17 16.89 5.87
C GLU A 41 -7.29 15.49 5.24
N ILE A 42 -8.12 14.63 5.85
CA ILE A 42 -8.35 13.27 5.38
C ILE A 42 -9.74 13.22 4.72
N PRO A 43 -9.82 13.13 3.39
CA PRO A 43 -11.09 13.00 2.69
C PRO A 43 -11.70 11.60 2.88
N ASP A 44 -13.01 11.51 2.67
CA ASP A 44 -13.68 10.21 2.58
C ASP A 44 -13.20 9.42 1.37
N TYR A 45 -13.28 8.08 1.49
CA TYR A 45 -13.00 7.20 0.36
C TYR A 45 -14.05 7.37 -0.73
N CYS A 46 -13.61 7.55 -1.97
CA CYS A 46 -14.44 7.47 -3.15
C CYS A 46 -14.13 6.21 -3.96
N GLN A 47 -15.08 5.77 -4.81
CA GLN A 47 -14.83 4.67 -5.73
C GLN A 47 -14.25 5.19 -7.04
N GLU A 48 -13.16 4.58 -7.48
CA GLU A 48 -12.49 4.90 -8.72
C GLU A 48 -12.05 3.64 -9.48
N THR A 49 -11.53 3.85 -10.68
CA THR A 49 -10.92 2.77 -11.49
C THR A 49 -9.44 3.04 -11.65
N LEU A 50 -8.62 2.07 -11.26
CA LEU A 50 -7.18 2.07 -11.46
C LEU A 50 -6.79 0.90 -12.36
N LEU A 51 -6.31 1.17 -13.57
CA LEU A 51 -5.91 0.15 -14.55
C LEU A 51 -7.02 -0.92 -14.78
N ASP A 52 -8.27 -0.49 -14.92
CA ASP A 52 -9.48 -1.33 -15.10
C ASP A 52 -9.94 -2.08 -13.83
N TYR A 53 -9.29 -1.86 -12.68
CA TYR A 53 -9.72 -2.40 -11.39
C TYR A 53 -10.54 -1.35 -10.63
N LYS A 54 -11.68 -1.77 -10.08
CA LYS A 54 -12.43 -0.93 -9.13
C LYS A 54 -11.67 -0.89 -7.81
N VAL A 55 -11.40 0.33 -7.33
CA VAL A 55 -10.70 0.57 -6.06
C VAL A 55 -11.48 1.59 -5.24
N GLN A 56 -11.32 1.53 -3.92
CA GLN A 56 -11.64 2.66 -3.05
C GLN A 56 -10.39 3.51 -2.93
N GLU A 57 -10.53 4.80 -3.02
CA GLU A 57 -9.45 5.75 -2.99
C GLU A 57 -9.61 6.76 -1.87
N ALA A 58 -8.51 7.11 -1.21
CA ALA A 58 -8.38 8.29 -0.37
C ALA A 58 -7.15 9.09 -0.82
N LEU A 59 -7.29 10.41 -0.91
CA LEU A 59 -6.21 11.32 -1.24
C LEU A 59 -5.86 12.18 -0.02
N VAL A 60 -4.56 12.24 0.28
CA VAL A 60 -4.00 13.17 1.27
C VAL A 60 -3.10 14.14 0.51
N LYS A 61 -3.45 15.42 0.50
CA LYS A 61 -2.69 16.47 -0.18
C LYS A 61 -1.75 17.16 0.79
N SER A 62 -0.59 17.63 0.31
CA SER A 62 0.20 18.58 1.04
C SER A 62 -0.39 19.99 0.96
N THR A 63 -0.04 20.86 1.92
CA THR A 63 -0.56 22.22 1.99
C THR A 63 -0.09 23.12 0.81
N ASP A 64 1.03 22.78 0.20
CA ASP A 64 1.63 23.49 -0.95
C ASP A 64 1.33 22.85 -2.31
N GLU A 65 0.51 21.77 -2.32
CA GLU A 65 0.15 20.98 -3.50
C GLU A 65 1.33 20.33 -4.26
N ASN A 66 2.53 20.33 -3.67
CA ASN A 66 3.74 19.75 -4.29
C ASN A 66 3.85 18.24 -4.08
N SER A 67 2.97 17.66 -3.30
CA SER A 67 2.89 16.21 -3.11
C SER A 67 1.47 15.76 -2.81
N PHE A 68 1.18 14.52 -3.10
CA PHE A 68 -0.03 13.86 -2.61
C PHE A 68 0.23 12.38 -2.32
N LEU A 69 -0.55 11.85 -1.41
CA LEU A 69 -0.65 10.44 -1.11
C LEU A 69 -1.98 9.92 -1.61
N ARG A 70 -1.94 8.78 -2.32
CA ARG A 70 -3.12 8.05 -2.76
C ARG A 70 -3.08 6.65 -2.17
N LEU A 71 -4.21 6.24 -1.61
CA LEU A 71 -4.44 4.90 -1.09
C LEU A 71 -5.52 4.22 -1.93
N ASP A 72 -5.17 3.13 -2.60
CA ASP A 72 -6.09 2.33 -3.40
C ASP A 72 -6.36 1.00 -2.68
N CYS A 73 -7.58 0.85 -2.14
CA CYS A 73 -8.04 -0.40 -1.53
C CYS A 73 -8.65 -1.28 -2.62
N CYS A 74 -7.93 -2.31 -3.03
CA CYS A 74 -8.38 -3.24 -4.05
C CYS A 74 -9.35 -4.28 -3.48
N LYS A 75 -10.13 -4.91 -4.34
CA LYS A 75 -11.04 -6.00 -3.96
C LYS A 75 -10.29 -7.22 -3.39
N SER A 76 -9.06 -7.45 -3.82
CA SER A 76 -8.24 -8.58 -3.38
C SER A 76 -6.75 -8.27 -3.46
N GLU A 77 -5.95 -9.02 -2.70
CA GLU A 77 -4.49 -8.97 -2.80
C GLU A 77 -3.99 -9.35 -4.20
N LYS A 78 -4.71 -10.24 -4.89
CA LYS A 78 -4.41 -10.61 -6.28
C LYS A 78 -4.51 -9.39 -7.19
N ASP A 79 -5.58 -8.61 -7.07
CA ASP A 79 -5.79 -7.40 -7.88
C ASP A 79 -4.68 -6.37 -7.60
N ALA A 80 -4.34 -6.15 -6.33
CA ALA A 80 -3.24 -5.26 -5.96
C ALA A 80 -1.88 -5.72 -6.54
N LYS A 81 -1.58 -7.02 -6.47
CA LYS A 81 -0.37 -7.61 -7.08
C LYS A 81 -0.36 -7.46 -8.59
N ASP A 82 -1.50 -7.59 -9.25
CA ASP A 82 -1.60 -7.43 -10.70
C ASP A 82 -1.43 -5.97 -11.11
N ILE A 83 -2.02 -5.02 -10.39
CA ILE A 83 -1.79 -3.58 -10.57
C ILE A 83 -0.30 -3.26 -10.44
N TYR A 84 0.34 -3.69 -9.34
CA TYR A 84 1.76 -3.47 -9.09
C TYR A 84 2.64 -4.02 -10.21
N LYS A 85 2.37 -5.24 -10.69
CA LYS A 85 3.08 -5.86 -11.82
C LYS A 85 2.86 -5.09 -13.12
N ARG A 86 1.66 -4.60 -13.38
CA ARG A 86 1.35 -3.80 -14.59
C ARG A 86 2.09 -2.47 -14.55
N LEU A 87 2.12 -1.78 -13.41
CA LEU A 87 2.91 -0.57 -13.21
C LEU A 87 4.40 -0.83 -13.45
N LYS A 88 4.95 -1.90 -12.88
CA LYS A 88 6.36 -2.29 -13.07
C LYS A 88 6.71 -2.58 -14.53
N LYS A 89 5.78 -3.12 -15.31
CA LYS A 89 5.94 -3.46 -16.73
C LYS A 89 5.58 -2.33 -17.68
N ASN A 90 5.25 -1.14 -17.17
CA ASN A 90 4.89 -0.01 -18.02
C ASN A 90 6.04 0.32 -18.97
N LYS A 91 5.74 0.39 -20.28
CA LYS A 91 6.71 0.60 -21.35
C LYS A 91 6.79 2.08 -21.81
N ASN A 92 6.17 3.01 -21.07
CA ASN A 92 6.29 4.41 -21.39
C ASN A 92 7.76 4.84 -21.29
N LYS A 93 8.33 5.26 -22.43
CA LYS A 93 9.76 5.62 -22.55
C LYS A 93 10.14 6.86 -21.72
N ASN A 94 9.15 7.68 -21.36
CA ASN A 94 9.37 8.89 -20.56
C ASN A 94 9.50 8.56 -19.04
N LEU A 95 9.09 7.34 -18.64
CA LEU A 95 9.14 6.92 -17.24
C LEU A 95 10.37 6.05 -16.96
N LYS A 96 11.14 6.41 -15.95
CA LYS A 96 12.21 5.57 -15.41
C LYS A 96 11.67 4.79 -14.21
N ILE A 97 11.40 3.49 -14.40
CA ILE A 97 10.81 2.62 -13.38
C ILE A 97 11.88 1.70 -12.83
N LYS A 98 12.06 1.71 -11.51
CA LYS A 98 12.99 0.84 -10.79
C LYS A 98 12.31 0.23 -9.57
N GLU A 99 12.44 -1.09 -9.38
CA GLU A 99 12.08 -1.73 -8.11
C GLU A 99 13.25 -1.62 -7.13
N SER A 100 12.94 -1.27 -5.90
CA SER A 100 13.90 -1.12 -4.81
C SER A 100 13.33 -1.70 -3.52
N THR A 101 14.15 -1.82 -2.49
CA THR A 101 13.74 -2.33 -1.17
C THR A 101 14.17 -1.35 -0.09
N ARG A 102 13.26 -1.06 0.86
CA ARG A 102 13.54 -0.30 2.10
C ARG A 102 12.90 -1.05 3.27
N ASN A 103 13.67 -1.32 4.33
CA ASN A 103 13.20 -2.03 5.53
C ASN A 103 12.43 -3.32 5.18
N SER A 104 13.03 -4.15 4.29
CA SER A 104 12.45 -5.41 3.78
C SER A 104 11.17 -5.25 2.93
N ARG A 105 10.70 -4.04 2.66
CA ARG A 105 9.53 -3.75 1.84
C ARG A 105 9.93 -3.33 0.43
N LYS A 106 9.37 -4.01 -0.57
CA LYS A 106 9.60 -3.67 -1.98
C LYS A 106 8.70 -2.51 -2.40
N TYR A 107 9.25 -1.64 -3.24
CA TYR A 107 8.51 -0.54 -3.85
C TYR A 107 9.00 -0.25 -5.26
N LEU A 108 8.15 0.38 -6.06
CA LEU A 108 8.54 0.96 -7.34
C LEU A 108 8.89 2.44 -7.12
N SER A 109 10.08 2.82 -7.58
CA SER A 109 10.44 4.22 -7.79
C SER A 109 10.20 4.53 -9.26
N ILE A 110 9.28 5.44 -9.54
CA ILE A 110 8.94 5.88 -10.89
C ILE A 110 9.31 7.35 -10.99
N LYS A 111 10.14 7.70 -11.96
CA LYS A 111 10.57 9.08 -12.22
C LYS A 111 10.08 9.50 -13.59
N ASP A 112 9.48 10.68 -13.64
CA ASP A 112 9.18 11.46 -14.83
C ASP A 112 10.14 12.64 -14.90
N THR A 113 9.95 13.55 -15.84
CA THR A 113 10.81 14.73 -16.07
C THR A 113 10.99 15.57 -14.82
N ASP A 114 9.90 15.90 -14.12
CA ASP A 114 9.87 16.83 -12.99
C ASP A 114 9.29 16.24 -11.70
N SER A 115 8.76 15.05 -11.76
CA SER A 115 8.09 14.41 -10.63
C SER A 115 8.61 13.00 -10.35
N SER A 116 8.31 12.51 -9.15
CA SER A 116 8.61 11.13 -8.76
C SER A 116 7.44 10.50 -8.05
N TYR A 117 7.33 9.17 -8.21
CA TYR A 117 6.33 8.36 -7.51
C TYR A 117 7.05 7.26 -6.73
N LEU A 118 6.56 6.99 -5.53
CA LEU A 118 6.90 5.80 -4.77
C LEU A 118 5.62 4.97 -4.65
N VAL A 119 5.67 3.73 -5.10
CA VAL A 119 4.50 2.84 -5.11
C VAL A 119 4.80 1.62 -4.27
N TYR A 120 4.04 1.43 -3.21
CA TYR A 120 4.08 0.26 -2.33
C TYR A 120 2.84 -0.59 -2.51
N GLN A 121 2.97 -1.91 -2.29
CA GLN A 121 1.85 -2.83 -2.23
C GLN A 121 1.86 -3.53 -0.87
N PHE A 122 0.74 -3.44 -0.14
CA PHE A 122 0.52 -4.06 1.16
C PHE A 122 -0.79 -4.86 1.14
N GLY A 123 -0.69 -6.19 1.08
CA GLY A 123 -1.87 -7.02 0.98
C GLY A 123 -2.74 -6.61 -0.23
N ALA A 124 -3.98 -6.23 0.02
CA ALA A 124 -4.92 -5.74 -1.00
C ALA A 124 -4.79 -4.24 -1.30
N ASN A 125 -3.79 -3.55 -0.75
CA ASN A 125 -3.69 -2.10 -0.86
C ASN A 125 -2.50 -1.68 -1.74
N ILE A 126 -2.69 -0.63 -2.53
CA ILE A 126 -1.65 0.10 -3.25
C ILE A 126 -1.54 1.48 -2.63
N VAL A 127 -0.34 1.86 -2.26
CA VAL A 127 -0.01 3.18 -1.72
C VAL A 127 0.87 3.90 -2.73
N VAL A 128 0.41 5.03 -3.23
CA VAL A 128 1.14 5.86 -4.19
C VAL A 128 1.44 7.19 -3.54
N PHE A 129 2.70 7.51 -3.42
CA PHE A 129 3.16 8.86 -3.06
C PHE A 129 3.72 9.55 -4.29
N TRP A 130 3.12 10.66 -4.70
CA TRP A 130 3.62 11.54 -5.74
C TRP A 130 4.32 12.75 -5.12
N ASN A 131 5.42 13.15 -5.72
CA ASN A 131 6.21 14.27 -5.26
C ASN A 131 6.77 15.07 -6.43
N TYR A 132 6.64 16.39 -6.35
CA TYR A 132 7.26 17.36 -7.27
C TYR A 132 8.30 18.18 -6.49
N LYS A 133 9.56 17.67 -6.49
CA LYS A 133 10.74 18.33 -5.87
C LYS A 133 10.62 18.69 -4.36
N ASP A 134 9.64 18.15 -3.67
CA ASP A 134 9.45 18.38 -2.24
C ASP A 134 10.10 17.24 -1.42
N ASN A 135 11.24 17.53 -0.80
CA ASN A 135 11.97 16.54 -0.02
C ASN A 135 11.38 16.35 1.39
N GLU A 136 10.71 17.34 1.95
CA GLU A 136 10.11 17.26 3.28
C GLU A 136 8.91 16.32 3.29
N SER A 137 7.95 16.52 2.39
CA SER A 137 6.81 15.61 2.22
C SER A 137 7.25 14.18 1.90
N LYS A 138 8.33 14.02 1.15
CA LYS A 138 8.90 12.70 0.89
C LYS A 138 9.47 12.05 2.15
N ALA A 139 10.17 12.81 2.99
CA ALA A 139 10.68 12.30 4.27
C ALA A 139 9.51 11.89 5.17
N THR A 140 8.50 12.74 5.32
CA THR A 140 7.26 12.44 6.07
C THR A 140 6.60 11.14 5.60
N PHE A 141 6.48 10.94 4.27
CA PHE A 141 5.93 9.71 3.71
C PHE A 141 6.78 8.48 4.07
N LEU A 142 8.10 8.57 3.95
CA LEU A 142 8.99 7.46 4.26
C LEU A 142 8.95 7.11 5.75
N ASP A 143 8.86 8.10 6.64
CA ASP A 143 8.72 7.89 8.08
C ASP A 143 7.37 7.23 8.42
N CYS A 144 6.29 7.64 7.74
CA CYS A 144 5.00 6.95 7.83
C CYS A 144 5.12 5.48 7.46
N ILE A 145 5.71 5.17 6.29
CA ILE A 145 5.89 3.77 5.83
C ILE A 145 6.77 2.97 6.80
N ASP A 146 7.79 3.56 7.38
CA ASP A 146 8.68 2.89 8.33
C ASP A 146 8.00 2.62 9.67
N SER A 147 7.02 3.44 10.06
CA SER A 147 6.23 3.27 11.29
C SER A 147 5.18 2.15 11.23
N LEU A 148 4.79 1.70 10.03
CA LEU A 148 3.78 0.65 9.86
C LEU A 148 4.29 -0.70 10.43
N GLN A 149 3.48 -1.35 11.26
CA GLN A 149 3.80 -2.62 11.94
C GLN A 149 3.25 -3.84 11.22
#